data_f2764aff7895668877732cd6f6cc5c9b
#
_entry.id   f2764aff7895668877732cd6f6cc5c9b
#
_cell.length_a   1.000
_cell.length_b   1.000
_cell.length_c   1.000
_cell.angle_alpha   90.00
_cell.angle_beta   90.00
_cell.angle_gamma   90.00
#
_symmetry.space_group_name_H-M   'P 1'
#
loop_
_entity.id
_entity.type
_entity.pdbx_description
1 polymer ?
#
loop_
_entity_poly.entity_id
_entity_poly.type
_entity_poly.pdbx_seq_one_letter_code
_entity_poly.pdbx_strand_id
1 'polypeptide(L)'
;MEQLPAHCVPLHTLLPQPSQVGVAPAPKVAFVLDKATRDRLLLLDTSLAPHLRRYLSSDDIERYAIHDEPRFLLALPAGWTRTLDTHAHPRDAWHTLAEHAPALARHLAIPTTERPHSHYWWEIDAHTALPARHHSIITWRIHRSQLWFARTAPGFVSGAAWFVSDALWQVGLLNSTPMQRWLNRATIKSSRDLPAVVDALPVPQALIGDPELERLAGHAAETNQARVTTTRAGVQALVRAFAPLGAKVPASLYEWHTLDFERLQQALRRAFQGDIPERHHAEWRQWLTTGQAQHADLVAQAQRIDQRINALVAAHLPPPQG
;
A
#
# COMPACT_ATOMS: atom_id res chain seq x y z
N MET A 1 -29.06 4.11 -7.69
CA MET A 1 -28.48 3.95 -6.34
C MET A 1 -29.53 3.22 -5.51
N GLU A 2 -29.18 2.07 -4.91
CA GLU A 2 -30.05 1.40 -3.94
C GLU A 2 -30.34 2.34 -2.78
N GLN A 3 -31.56 2.25 -2.24
CA GLN A 3 -31.96 3.05 -1.10
C GLN A 3 -31.16 2.58 0.14
N LEU A 4 -30.43 3.48 0.77
CA LEU A 4 -29.68 3.15 1.99
C LEU A 4 -30.66 2.72 3.10
N PRO A 5 -30.29 1.73 3.93
CA PRO A 5 -31.10 1.38 5.12
C PRO A 5 -31.31 2.61 6.01
N ALA A 6 -32.52 2.76 6.59
CA ALA A 6 -32.95 3.97 7.31
C ALA A 6 -32.04 4.39 8.49
N HIS A 7 -31.27 3.44 9.06
CA HIS A 7 -30.32 3.66 10.15
C HIS A 7 -28.84 3.76 9.69
N CYS A 8 -28.61 3.91 8.38
CA CYS A 8 -27.29 4.06 7.82
C CYS A 8 -27.12 5.44 7.19
N VAL A 9 -25.88 5.91 7.18
CA VAL A 9 -25.44 7.10 6.45
C VAL A 9 -24.38 6.70 5.41
N PRO A 10 -24.24 7.40 4.28
CA PRO A 10 -23.17 7.11 3.33
C PRO A 10 -21.81 7.48 3.91
N LEU A 11 -20.78 6.68 3.64
CA LEU A 11 -19.44 6.85 4.20
C LEU A 11 -18.89 8.27 3.97
N HIS A 12 -19.09 8.85 2.80
CA HIS A 12 -18.57 10.18 2.46
C HIS A 12 -19.01 11.27 3.43
N THR A 13 -20.17 11.15 4.09
CA THR A 13 -20.65 12.13 5.08
C THR A 13 -19.82 12.14 6.37
N LEU A 14 -19.01 11.12 6.57
CA LEU A 14 -18.14 10.94 7.74
C LEU A 14 -16.67 11.28 7.43
N LEU A 15 -16.36 11.59 6.18
CA LEU A 15 -15.01 11.88 5.74
C LEU A 15 -14.76 13.40 5.67
N PRO A 16 -13.55 13.89 5.99
CA PRO A 16 -13.21 15.31 5.86
C PRO A 16 -13.18 15.76 4.40
N GLN A 17 -12.99 14.83 3.48
CA GLN A 17 -13.02 15.04 2.03
C GLN A 17 -13.38 13.72 1.32
N PRO A 18 -13.95 13.75 0.10
CA PRO A 18 -14.24 12.54 -0.66
C PRO A 18 -13.00 11.68 -0.90
N SER A 19 -13.23 10.40 -1.12
CA SER A 19 -12.17 9.45 -1.49
C SER A 19 -11.47 9.88 -2.78
N GLN A 20 -10.17 9.64 -2.84
CA GLN A 20 -9.29 10.06 -3.91
C GLN A 20 -8.76 8.86 -4.69
N VAL A 21 -8.48 9.07 -5.96
CA VAL A 21 -7.72 8.12 -6.78
C VAL A 21 -6.25 8.16 -6.36
N GLY A 22 -5.59 7.01 -6.41
CA GLY A 22 -4.17 6.92 -6.08
C GLY A 22 -3.26 7.61 -7.09
N VAL A 23 -2.07 7.97 -6.65
CA VAL A 23 -1.05 8.58 -7.49
C VAL A 23 -0.34 7.52 -8.32
N ALA A 24 -0.50 7.57 -9.63
CA ALA A 24 0.15 6.68 -10.59
C ALA A 24 1.17 7.47 -11.44
N PRO A 25 2.38 7.73 -10.93
CA PRO A 25 3.36 8.52 -11.66
C PRO A 25 3.88 7.76 -12.89
N ALA A 26 4.05 8.49 -13.99
CA ALA A 26 4.60 7.96 -15.24
C ALA A 26 5.67 8.90 -15.80
N PRO A 27 6.86 8.40 -16.11
CA PRO A 27 7.33 7.03 -15.93
C PRO A 27 7.67 6.72 -14.45
N LYS A 28 7.23 5.54 -13.98
CA LYS A 28 7.40 5.14 -12.56
C LYS A 28 8.85 5.19 -12.08
N VAL A 29 9.81 4.83 -12.95
CA VAL A 29 11.25 4.80 -12.63
C VAL A 29 11.82 6.17 -12.25
N ALA A 30 11.24 7.25 -12.76
CA ALA A 30 11.68 8.62 -12.46
C ALA A 30 11.15 9.12 -11.11
N PHE A 31 9.97 8.65 -10.69
CA PHE A 31 9.25 9.21 -9.55
C PHE A 31 9.25 8.32 -8.31
N VAL A 32 9.32 6.99 -8.49
CA VAL A 32 9.30 6.05 -7.37
C VAL A 32 10.72 5.58 -7.08
N LEU A 33 11.29 6.11 -6.01
CA LEU A 33 12.67 5.93 -5.60
C LEU A 33 12.78 4.85 -4.53
N ASP A 34 13.83 4.05 -4.60
CA ASP A 34 14.28 3.25 -3.46
C ASP A 34 15.00 4.12 -2.41
N LYS A 35 15.29 3.53 -1.26
CA LYS A 35 15.97 4.23 -0.17
C LYS A 35 17.35 4.74 -0.58
N ALA A 36 18.12 3.96 -1.33
CA ALA A 36 19.48 4.33 -1.72
C ALA A 36 19.49 5.53 -2.67
N THR A 37 18.59 5.55 -3.66
CA THR A 37 18.42 6.67 -4.59
C THR A 37 17.94 7.92 -3.87
N ARG A 38 16.95 7.80 -2.96
CA ARG A 38 16.50 8.92 -2.13
C ARG A 38 17.64 9.51 -1.30
N ASP A 39 18.40 8.67 -0.59
CA ASP A 39 19.47 9.11 0.30
C ASP A 39 20.59 9.80 -0.50
N ARG A 40 20.92 9.27 -1.69
CA ARG A 40 21.87 9.91 -2.60
C ARG A 40 21.40 11.28 -3.09
N LEU A 41 20.12 11.41 -3.47
CA LEU A 41 19.57 12.71 -3.88
C LEU A 41 19.61 13.72 -2.74
N LEU A 42 19.23 13.33 -1.53
CA LEU A 42 19.26 14.20 -0.35
C LEU A 42 20.69 14.61 0.07
N LEU A 43 21.66 13.73 -0.15
CA LEU A 43 23.07 14.05 0.10
C LEU A 43 23.58 15.17 -0.84
N LEU A 44 23.08 15.16 -2.09
CA LEU A 44 23.48 16.12 -3.12
C LEU A 44 22.65 17.41 -3.08
N ASP A 45 21.38 17.31 -2.66
CA ASP A 45 20.44 18.42 -2.61
C ASP A 45 19.40 18.23 -1.50
N THR A 46 19.63 18.85 -0.35
CA THR A 46 18.73 18.77 0.82
C THR A 46 17.40 19.50 0.61
N SER A 47 17.33 20.43 -0.36
CA SER A 47 16.09 21.15 -0.69
C SER A 47 14.99 20.23 -1.21
N LEU A 48 15.34 19.05 -1.70
CA LEU A 48 14.39 18.02 -2.15
C LEU A 48 13.64 17.32 -1.01
N ALA A 49 14.08 17.45 0.25
CA ALA A 49 13.46 16.75 1.38
C ALA A 49 11.94 16.99 1.52
N PRO A 50 11.40 18.22 1.32
CA PRO A 50 9.96 18.45 1.33
C PRO A 50 9.20 17.76 0.19
N HIS A 51 9.89 17.37 -0.87
CA HIS A 51 9.30 16.78 -2.06
C HIS A 51 9.40 15.25 -2.10
N LEU A 52 10.06 14.64 -1.12
CA LEU A 52 10.18 13.20 -1.00
C LEU A 52 9.19 12.66 0.05
N ARG A 53 8.26 11.82 -0.40
CA ARG A 53 7.16 11.26 0.41
C ARG A 53 7.24 9.74 0.45
N ARG A 54 6.94 9.11 1.60
CA ARG A 54 6.76 7.64 1.66
C ARG A 54 5.68 7.25 0.66
N TYR A 55 5.96 6.20 -0.14
CA TYR A 55 5.06 5.77 -1.20
C TYR A 55 4.67 4.30 -1.03
N LEU A 56 3.38 4.03 -1.17
CA LEU A 56 2.81 2.68 -1.21
C LEU A 56 2.29 2.39 -2.61
N SER A 57 2.71 1.29 -3.20
CA SER A 57 2.01 0.75 -4.36
C SER A 57 0.78 -0.05 -3.91
N SER A 58 -0.13 -0.35 -4.85
CA SER A 58 -1.28 -1.21 -4.56
C SER A 58 -0.87 -2.58 -4.01
N ASP A 59 0.29 -3.11 -4.44
CA ASP A 59 0.78 -4.41 -4.01
C ASP A 59 1.27 -4.44 -2.56
N ASP A 60 1.49 -3.27 -1.95
CA ASP A 60 1.88 -3.17 -0.54
C ASP A 60 0.69 -3.28 0.41
N ILE A 61 -0.54 -3.22 -0.10
CA ILE A 61 -1.75 -3.21 0.70
C ILE A 61 -2.23 -4.65 0.90
N GLU A 62 -2.25 -5.07 2.16
CA GLU A 62 -2.86 -6.30 2.62
C GLU A 62 -4.11 -5.98 3.43
N ARG A 63 -4.97 -6.97 3.66
CA ARG A 63 -6.13 -6.79 4.51
C ARG A 63 -5.70 -6.46 5.93
N TYR A 64 -6.05 -5.27 6.43
CA TYR A 64 -5.64 -4.66 7.71
C TYR A 64 -4.15 -4.27 7.83
N ALA A 65 -3.28 -4.61 6.89
CA ALA A 65 -1.84 -4.43 7.04
C ALA A 65 -1.21 -3.78 5.81
N ILE A 66 -0.02 -3.26 5.98
CA ILE A 66 0.76 -2.64 4.92
C ILE A 66 2.15 -3.24 4.86
N HIS A 67 2.59 -3.56 3.65
CA HIS A 67 3.98 -3.85 3.37
C HIS A 67 4.77 -2.55 3.30
N ASP A 68 5.48 -2.23 4.37
CA ASP A 68 6.28 -1.01 4.42
C ASP A 68 7.67 -1.23 3.77
N GLU A 69 7.71 -1.38 2.45
CA GLU A 69 8.96 -1.25 1.71
C GLU A 69 9.38 0.23 1.64
N PRO A 70 10.66 0.56 1.86
CA PRO A 70 11.13 1.93 1.87
C PRO A 70 11.21 2.51 0.45
N ARG A 71 10.03 2.77 -0.13
CA ARG A 71 9.86 3.49 -1.40
C ARG A 71 9.42 4.92 -1.15
N PHE A 72 9.84 5.81 -2.03
CA PHE A 72 9.58 7.24 -1.90
C PHE A 72 9.07 7.80 -3.23
N LEU A 73 8.05 8.62 -3.17
CA LEU A 73 7.56 9.40 -4.31
C LEU A 73 8.31 10.72 -4.35
N LEU A 74 8.90 11.03 -5.49
CA LEU A 74 9.34 12.38 -5.83
C LEU A 74 8.08 13.17 -6.25
N ALA A 75 7.63 14.07 -5.37
CA ALA A 75 6.38 14.79 -5.50
C ALA A 75 6.63 16.30 -5.65
N LEU A 76 7.17 16.70 -6.79
CA LEU A 76 7.38 18.12 -7.12
C LEU A 76 6.02 18.73 -7.51
N PRO A 77 5.56 19.76 -6.80
CA PRO A 77 4.26 20.37 -7.12
C PRO A 77 4.30 21.10 -8.44
N ALA A 78 3.14 21.23 -9.08
CA ALA A 78 3.00 22.02 -10.30
C ALA A 78 3.52 23.45 -10.09
N GLY A 79 4.37 23.92 -11.00
CA GLY A 79 5.04 25.22 -10.92
C GLY A 79 6.30 25.26 -10.08
N TRP A 80 6.75 24.13 -9.51
CA TRP A 80 7.98 24.09 -8.71
C TRP A 80 9.21 24.57 -9.50
N THR A 81 9.37 24.16 -10.77
CA THR A 81 10.52 24.57 -11.59
C THR A 81 10.54 26.08 -11.80
N ARG A 82 9.37 26.73 -11.88
CA ARG A 82 9.28 28.20 -11.97
C ARG A 82 9.74 28.90 -10.69
N THR A 83 9.78 28.21 -9.55
CA THR A 83 10.34 28.80 -8.31
C THR A 83 11.87 28.83 -8.33
N LEU A 84 12.52 28.02 -9.18
CA LEU A 84 13.97 28.00 -9.34
C LEU A 84 14.45 29.23 -10.13
N ASP A 85 13.71 29.57 -11.19
CA ASP A 85 13.90 30.80 -11.96
C ASP A 85 12.52 31.32 -12.45
N THR A 86 12.09 32.46 -11.91
CA THR A 86 10.78 33.08 -12.22
C THR A 86 10.72 33.67 -13.62
N HIS A 87 11.85 33.88 -14.27
CA HIS A 87 11.95 34.48 -15.61
C HIS A 87 12.20 33.44 -16.71
N ALA A 88 12.45 32.17 -16.33
CA ALA A 88 12.72 31.13 -17.31
C ALA A 88 11.51 30.88 -18.23
N HIS A 89 11.78 30.82 -19.53
CA HIS A 89 10.74 30.46 -20.50
C HIS A 89 10.39 28.96 -20.36
N PRO A 90 9.12 28.54 -20.52
CA PRO A 90 8.74 27.12 -20.41
C PRO A 90 9.53 26.16 -21.29
N ARG A 91 10.00 26.62 -22.47
CA ARG A 91 10.84 25.84 -23.39
C ARG A 91 12.22 25.53 -22.81
N ASP A 92 12.70 26.37 -21.89
CA ASP A 92 14.01 26.26 -21.24
C ASP A 92 13.92 25.56 -19.88
N ALA A 93 12.76 25.02 -19.51
CA ALA A 93 12.49 24.41 -18.22
C ALA A 93 13.50 23.31 -17.86
N TRP A 94 13.96 22.51 -18.82
CA TRP A 94 14.98 21.50 -18.60
C TRP A 94 16.36 22.13 -18.32
N HIS A 95 16.70 23.21 -19.02
CA HIS A 95 17.94 23.94 -18.77
C HIS A 95 17.95 24.55 -17.37
N THR A 96 16.85 25.21 -16.99
CA THR A 96 16.64 25.74 -15.64
C THR A 96 16.80 24.65 -14.59
N LEU A 97 16.16 23.48 -14.79
CA LEU A 97 16.32 22.35 -13.89
C LEU A 97 17.77 21.88 -13.79
N ALA A 98 18.47 21.76 -14.92
CA ALA A 98 19.84 21.28 -14.96
C ALA A 98 20.82 22.26 -14.29
N GLU A 99 20.56 23.56 -14.37
CA GLU A 99 21.36 24.61 -13.75
C GLU A 99 21.13 24.70 -12.24
N HIS A 100 19.86 24.72 -11.80
CA HIS A 100 19.51 24.98 -10.40
C HIS A 100 19.35 23.71 -9.54
N ALA A 101 19.09 22.55 -10.16
CA ALA A 101 18.94 21.26 -9.47
C ALA A 101 19.66 20.13 -10.25
N PRO A 102 20.99 20.20 -10.42
CA PRO A 102 21.72 19.28 -11.31
C PRO A 102 21.67 17.81 -10.88
N ALA A 103 21.56 17.52 -9.59
CA ALA A 103 21.41 16.16 -9.09
C ALA A 103 20.08 15.55 -9.50
N LEU A 104 19.01 16.33 -9.39
CA LEU A 104 17.67 15.95 -9.82
C LEU A 104 17.58 15.80 -11.35
N ALA A 105 18.14 16.75 -12.11
CA ALA A 105 18.19 16.65 -13.55
C ALA A 105 18.90 15.38 -14.04
N ARG A 106 20.02 14.99 -13.41
CA ARG A 106 20.70 13.73 -13.70
C ARG A 106 19.83 12.50 -13.39
N HIS A 107 19.09 12.52 -12.29
CA HIS A 107 18.17 11.43 -11.96
C HIS A 107 17.04 11.31 -12.98
N LEU A 108 16.49 12.44 -13.43
CA LEU A 108 15.40 12.54 -14.40
C LEU A 108 15.86 12.39 -15.87
N ALA A 109 17.15 12.21 -16.13
CA ALA A 109 17.71 12.03 -17.48
C ALA A 109 17.38 10.64 -18.06
N ILE A 110 16.08 10.35 -18.22
CA ILE A 110 15.58 9.14 -18.89
C ILE A 110 15.57 9.32 -20.42
N PRO A 111 15.50 8.22 -21.20
CA PRO A 111 15.39 8.30 -22.65
C PRO A 111 14.24 9.20 -23.10
N THR A 112 14.43 9.99 -24.13
CA THR A 112 13.42 10.93 -24.65
C THR A 112 12.13 10.25 -25.09
N THR A 113 12.23 9.00 -25.56
CA THR A 113 11.08 8.16 -25.94
C THR A 113 10.16 7.79 -24.78
N GLU A 114 10.66 7.86 -23.54
CA GLU A 114 9.91 7.55 -22.32
C GLU A 114 9.38 8.82 -21.62
N ARG A 115 9.76 10.01 -22.12
CA ARG A 115 9.32 11.28 -21.51
C ARG A 115 7.93 11.66 -21.95
N PRO A 116 7.05 12.07 -21.03
CA PRO A 116 5.79 12.72 -21.39
C PRO A 116 6.02 13.99 -22.22
N HIS A 117 5.05 14.36 -23.05
CA HIS A 117 5.15 15.53 -23.95
C HIS A 117 5.06 16.90 -23.25
N SER A 118 4.84 16.95 -21.93
CA SER A 118 4.80 18.19 -21.15
C SER A 118 6.20 18.77 -20.94
N HIS A 119 6.33 20.10 -20.98
CA HIS A 119 7.57 20.81 -20.65
C HIS A 119 8.01 20.61 -19.20
N TYR A 120 7.04 20.34 -18.28
CA TYR A 120 7.25 20.12 -16.85
C TYR A 120 6.84 18.71 -16.44
N TRP A 121 7.13 17.71 -17.26
CA TRP A 121 6.69 16.32 -17.05
C TRP A 121 7.13 15.71 -15.72
N TRP A 122 8.14 16.30 -15.07
CA TRP A 122 8.62 15.87 -13.75
C TRP A 122 7.84 16.46 -12.58
N GLU A 123 6.94 17.40 -12.81
CA GLU A 123 6.03 17.94 -11.81
C GLU A 123 4.75 17.10 -11.74
N ILE A 124 4.22 16.96 -10.52
CA ILE A 124 2.92 16.30 -10.33
C ILE A 124 1.83 17.24 -10.88
N ASP A 125 0.85 16.67 -11.57
CA ASP A 125 -0.33 17.38 -12.06
C ASP A 125 -1.00 18.14 -10.91
N ALA A 126 -1.37 19.41 -11.15
CA ALA A 126 -2.02 20.27 -10.16
C ALA A 126 -3.33 19.68 -9.60
N HIS A 127 -3.98 18.78 -10.35
CA HIS A 127 -5.20 18.10 -9.93
C HIS A 127 -4.95 16.81 -9.13
N THR A 128 -3.69 16.39 -9.00
CA THR A 128 -3.35 15.20 -8.23
C THR A 128 -3.44 15.50 -6.74
N ALA A 129 -4.43 14.90 -6.07
CA ALA A 129 -4.59 15.02 -4.64
C ALA A 129 -3.48 14.27 -3.90
N LEU A 130 -2.82 14.94 -2.97
CA LEU A 130 -1.87 14.33 -2.03
C LEU A 130 -2.38 14.55 -0.60
N PRO A 131 -2.36 13.53 0.27
CA PRO A 131 -2.72 13.72 1.66
C PRO A 131 -1.70 14.64 2.35
N ALA A 132 -2.14 15.46 3.30
CA ALA A 132 -1.22 16.25 4.11
C ALA A 132 -0.27 15.33 4.90
N ARG A 133 0.96 15.80 5.19
CA ARG A 133 2.01 14.97 5.81
C ARG A 133 1.68 14.45 7.20
N HIS A 134 0.80 15.13 7.92
CA HIS A 134 0.37 14.78 9.26
C HIS A 134 -0.89 13.89 9.29
N HIS A 135 -1.48 13.59 8.13
CA HIS A 135 -2.65 12.74 8.05
C HIS A 135 -2.27 11.28 7.79
N SER A 136 -2.92 10.37 8.49
CA SER A 136 -3.06 8.98 8.11
C SER A 136 -4.10 8.86 7.00
N ILE A 137 -3.96 7.85 6.18
CA ILE A 137 -4.96 7.51 5.16
C ILE A 137 -5.41 6.06 5.32
N ILE A 138 -6.66 5.80 5.00
CA ILE A 138 -7.15 4.46 4.70
C ILE A 138 -7.05 4.30 3.19
N THR A 139 -6.32 3.29 2.76
CA THR A 139 -6.09 2.95 1.35
C THR A 139 -6.54 1.53 1.07
N TRP A 140 -6.87 1.22 -0.19
CA TRP A 140 -7.37 -0.11 -0.54
C TRP A 140 -6.95 -0.56 -1.92
N ARG A 141 -6.94 -1.88 -2.11
CA ARG A 141 -6.78 -2.53 -3.41
C ARG A 141 -7.84 -3.59 -3.66
N ILE A 142 -8.02 -3.95 -4.91
CA ILE A 142 -8.79 -5.15 -5.28
C ILE A 142 -7.87 -6.38 -5.13
N HIS A 143 -8.33 -7.38 -4.39
CA HIS A 143 -7.72 -8.69 -4.32
C HIS A 143 -8.77 -9.78 -4.49
N ARG A 144 -8.69 -10.60 -5.55
CA ARG A 144 -9.61 -11.72 -5.83
C ARG A 144 -11.09 -11.34 -5.65
N SER A 145 -11.51 -10.22 -6.25
CA SER A 145 -12.88 -9.68 -6.18
C SER A 145 -13.30 -9.09 -4.82
N GLN A 146 -12.38 -8.95 -3.87
CA GLN A 146 -12.61 -8.24 -2.61
C GLN A 146 -11.80 -6.95 -2.56
N LEU A 147 -12.30 -5.96 -1.84
CA LEU A 147 -11.50 -4.79 -1.50
C LEU A 147 -10.83 -5.01 -0.14
N TRP A 148 -9.53 -4.91 -0.11
CA TRP A 148 -8.73 -4.97 1.11
C TRP A 148 -8.35 -3.57 1.54
N PHE A 149 -8.71 -3.21 2.76
CA PHE A 149 -8.47 -1.90 3.35
C PHE A 149 -7.41 -1.98 4.43
N ALA A 150 -6.52 -0.97 4.44
CA ALA A 150 -5.52 -0.81 5.49
C ALA A 150 -5.30 0.67 5.80
N ARG A 151 -4.97 0.98 7.06
CA ARG A 151 -4.59 2.33 7.49
C ARG A 151 -3.08 2.48 7.47
N THR A 152 -2.60 3.62 6.98
CA THR A 152 -1.18 4.00 7.03
C THR A 152 -0.85 4.78 8.29
N ALA A 153 0.44 4.86 8.63
CA ALA A 153 0.96 5.95 9.44
C ALA A 153 0.85 7.29 8.68
N PRO A 154 0.96 8.44 9.35
CA PRO A 154 1.02 9.74 8.68
C PRO A 154 2.18 9.86 7.69
N GLY A 155 1.99 10.67 6.65
CA GLY A 155 3.04 11.01 5.69
C GLY A 155 3.16 10.12 4.46
N PHE A 156 2.35 9.06 4.35
CA PHE A 156 2.32 8.21 3.17
C PHE A 156 1.51 8.83 2.03
N VAL A 157 1.90 8.47 0.80
CA VAL A 157 1.13 8.67 -0.43
C VAL A 157 0.85 7.29 -1.01
N SER A 158 -0.38 7.05 -1.43
CA SER A 158 -0.79 5.77 -2.00
C SER A 158 -0.89 5.84 -3.53
N GLY A 159 -0.37 4.80 -4.20
CA GLY A 159 -0.64 4.52 -5.60
C GLY A 159 -2.01 3.85 -5.84
N ALA A 160 -2.68 3.42 -4.78
CA ALA A 160 -4.06 2.95 -4.79
C ALA A 160 -5.00 4.03 -4.27
N ALA A 161 -6.31 3.86 -4.46
CA ALA A 161 -7.32 4.80 -3.97
C ALA A 161 -7.28 4.91 -2.43
N TRP A 162 -7.68 6.08 -1.88
CA TRP A 162 -7.55 6.39 -0.46
C TRP A 162 -8.52 7.50 -0.02
N PHE A 163 -8.72 7.59 1.29
CA PHE A 163 -9.29 8.75 1.97
C PHE A 163 -8.56 9.04 3.28
N VAL A 164 -8.71 10.26 3.80
CA VAL A 164 -8.10 10.67 5.06
C VAL A 164 -8.93 10.16 6.23
N SER A 165 -8.30 9.38 7.12
CA SER A 165 -8.89 8.97 8.39
C SER A 165 -7.85 8.34 9.32
N ASP A 166 -8.01 8.60 10.63
CA ASP A 166 -7.28 7.95 11.70
C ASP A 166 -8.09 6.81 12.37
N ALA A 167 -9.38 6.67 12.03
CA ALA A 167 -10.32 5.78 12.68
C ALA A 167 -10.15 4.32 12.21
N LEU A 168 -9.73 3.43 13.10
CA LEU A 168 -9.59 1.99 12.78
C LEU A 168 -10.93 1.28 12.67
N TRP A 169 -12.00 1.76 13.35
CA TRP A 169 -13.34 1.18 13.19
C TRP A 169 -13.80 1.18 11.73
N GLN A 170 -13.41 2.19 10.93
CA GLN A 170 -13.70 2.23 9.49
C GLN A 170 -12.98 1.09 8.76
N VAL A 171 -11.72 0.80 9.11
CA VAL A 171 -10.99 -0.35 8.52
C VAL A 171 -11.67 -1.66 8.89
N GLY A 172 -12.10 -1.81 10.15
CA GLY A 172 -12.86 -2.97 10.63
C GLY A 172 -14.16 -3.16 9.86
N LEU A 173 -14.95 -2.09 9.77
CA LEU A 173 -16.23 -2.09 9.04
C LEU A 173 -16.02 -2.46 7.56
N LEU A 174 -15.12 -1.78 6.86
CA LEU A 174 -14.89 -1.94 5.43
C LEU A 174 -14.32 -3.31 5.05
N ASN A 175 -13.51 -3.92 5.92
CA ASN A 175 -13.00 -5.27 5.72
C ASN A 175 -14.00 -6.39 6.14
N SER A 176 -15.11 -6.05 6.78
CA SER A 176 -16.08 -7.04 7.24
C SER A 176 -16.82 -7.73 6.09
N THR A 177 -17.15 -9.00 6.28
CA THR A 177 -17.92 -9.76 5.29
C THR A 177 -19.30 -9.13 4.95
N PRO A 178 -20.07 -8.60 5.92
CA PRO A 178 -21.30 -7.86 5.60
C PRO A 178 -21.07 -6.68 4.66
N MET A 179 -20.02 -5.86 4.89
CA MET A 179 -19.71 -4.72 4.04
C MET A 179 -19.20 -5.16 2.66
N GLN A 180 -18.38 -6.22 2.56
CA GLN A 180 -17.93 -6.77 1.28
C GLN A 180 -19.10 -7.26 0.40
N ARG A 181 -20.22 -7.70 1.00
CA ARG A 181 -21.43 -8.04 0.25
C ARG A 181 -22.07 -6.80 -0.39
N TRP A 182 -22.06 -5.66 0.27
CA TRP A 182 -22.49 -4.38 -0.30
C TRP A 182 -21.58 -3.92 -1.45
N LEU A 183 -20.28 -4.02 -1.27
CA LEU A 183 -19.28 -3.71 -2.30
C LEU A 183 -19.45 -4.57 -3.56
N ASN A 184 -19.68 -5.86 -3.40
CA ASN A 184 -19.81 -6.80 -4.52
C ASN A 184 -21.05 -6.57 -5.40
N ARG A 185 -22.02 -5.80 -4.93
CA ARG A 185 -23.19 -5.40 -5.73
C ARG A 185 -22.97 -4.17 -6.57
N ALA A 186 -22.00 -3.36 -6.18
CA ALA A 186 -21.70 -2.15 -6.94
C ALA A 186 -21.12 -2.53 -8.30
N THR A 187 -21.67 -1.95 -9.36
CA THR A 187 -21.12 -2.12 -10.71
C THR A 187 -19.87 -1.27 -10.84
N ILE A 188 -18.71 -1.89 -10.68
CA ILE A 188 -17.41 -1.25 -10.86
C ILE A 188 -16.97 -1.45 -12.31
N LYS A 189 -17.03 -0.40 -13.12
CA LYS A 189 -16.62 -0.43 -14.54
C LYS A 189 -15.11 -0.19 -14.69
N SER A 190 -14.53 0.57 -13.77
CA SER A 190 -13.10 0.90 -13.78
C SER A 190 -12.59 1.16 -12.36
N SER A 191 -11.27 1.13 -12.17
CA SER A 191 -10.64 1.50 -10.89
C SER A 191 -10.91 2.97 -10.50
N ARG A 192 -11.27 3.83 -11.45
CA ARG A 192 -11.62 5.24 -11.21
C ARG A 192 -12.99 5.39 -10.55
N ASP A 193 -13.88 4.41 -10.70
CA ASP A 193 -15.22 4.42 -10.09
C ASP A 193 -15.18 4.01 -8.61
N LEU A 194 -14.10 3.32 -8.21
CA LEU A 194 -13.97 2.77 -6.85
C LEU A 194 -14.10 3.81 -5.73
N PRO A 195 -13.50 5.01 -5.79
CA PRO A 195 -13.70 6.02 -4.76
C PRO A 195 -15.17 6.36 -4.55
N ALA A 196 -15.92 6.62 -5.61
CA ALA A 196 -17.35 6.95 -5.52
C ALA A 196 -18.21 5.79 -4.98
N VAL A 197 -17.84 4.54 -5.31
CA VAL A 197 -18.50 3.34 -4.77
C VAL A 197 -18.24 3.22 -3.27
N VAL A 198 -16.99 3.41 -2.84
CA VAL A 198 -16.63 3.36 -1.41
C VAL A 198 -17.29 4.49 -0.63
N ASP A 199 -17.32 5.69 -1.17
CA ASP A 199 -17.99 6.86 -0.59
C ASP A 199 -19.49 6.67 -0.37
N ALA A 200 -20.14 5.87 -1.21
CA ALA A 200 -21.57 5.59 -1.14
C ALA A 200 -21.96 4.42 -0.19
N LEU A 201 -20.97 3.74 0.43
CA LEU A 201 -21.25 2.58 1.29
C LEU A 201 -22.09 2.93 2.51
N PRO A 202 -23.04 2.06 2.91
CA PRO A 202 -23.89 2.26 4.08
C PRO A 202 -23.11 2.06 5.37
N VAL A 203 -22.97 3.09 6.18
CA VAL A 203 -22.38 3.02 7.52
C VAL A 203 -23.50 3.05 8.54
N PRO A 204 -23.71 1.97 9.34
CA PRO A 204 -24.67 1.98 10.42
C PRO A 204 -24.32 3.05 11.46
N GLN A 205 -25.29 3.90 11.82
CA GLN A 205 -25.06 4.98 12.79
C GLN A 205 -24.57 4.46 14.14
N ALA A 206 -25.02 3.29 14.56
CA ALA A 206 -24.62 2.64 15.81
C ALA A 206 -23.13 2.22 15.83
N LEU A 207 -22.50 2.09 14.68
CA LEU A 207 -21.08 1.69 14.58
C LEU A 207 -20.13 2.88 14.38
N ILE A 208 -20.65 4.10 14.28
CA ILE A 208 -19.82 5.31 14.14
C ILE A 208 -19.08 5.56 15.45
N GLY A 209 -17.77 5.36 15.43
CA GLY A 209 -16.93 5.52 16.61
C GLY A 209 -17.15 4.45 17.69
N ASP A 210 -17.72 3.30 17.32
CA ASP A 210 -17.95 2.20 18.28
C ASP A 210 -16.60 1.72 18.86
N PRO A 211 -16.43 1.75 20.21
CA PRO A 211 -15.15 1.44 20.85
C PRO A 211 -14.76 -0.04 20.74
N GLU A 212 -15.73 -0.95 20.66
CA GLU A 212 -15.44 -2.37 20.51
C GLU A 212 -14.96 -2.67 19.07
N LEU A 213 -15.60 -2.05 18.07
CA LEU A 213 -15.17 -2.17 16.68
C LEU A 213 -13.78 -1.55 16.47
N GLU A 214 -13.52 -0.38 17.07
CA GLU A 214 -12.20 0.27 17.05
C GLU A 214 -11.13 -0.65 17.64
N ARG A 215 -11.39 -1.22 18.82
CA ARG A 215 -10.48 -2.13 19.50
C ARG A 215 -10.22 -3.42 18.70
N LEU A 216 -11.26 -4.03 18.15
CA LEU A 216 -11.15 -5.23 17.32
C LEU A 216 -10.38 -4.96 16.03
N ALA A 217 -10.62 -3.83 15.38
CA ALA A 217 -9.91 -3.43 14.17
C ALA A 217 -8.43 -3.14 14.45
N GLY A 218 -8.11 -2.56 15.62
CA GLY A 218 -6.74 -2.39 16.10
C GLY A 218 -6.01 -3.72 16.25
N HIS A 219 -6.62 -4.68 16.93
CA HIS A 219 -6.06 -6.03 17.08
C HIS A 219 -5.92 -6.76 15.72
N ALA A 220 -6.90 -6.57 14.80
CA ALA A 220 -6.80 -7.13 13.45
C ALA A 220 -5.59 -6.54 12.69
N ALA A 221 -5.38 -5.21 12.79
CA ALA A 221 -4.25 -4.54 12.16
C ALA A 221 -2.92 -5.04 12.73
N GLU A 222 -2.76 -5.10 14.04
CA GLU A 222 -1.55 -5.60 14.72
C GLU A 222 -1.24 -7.05 14.33
N THR A 223 -2.25 -7.93 14.40
CA THR A 223 -2.09 -9.37 14.09
C THR A 223 -1.71 -9.60 12.62
N ASN A 224 -2.40 -8.91 11.68
CA ASN A 224 -2.07 -9.02 10.27
C ASN A 224 -0.72 -8.37 9.94
N GLN A 225 -0.34 -7.27 10.60
CA GLN A 225 0.98 -6.67 10.45
C GLN A 225 2.09 -7.62 10.95
N ALA A 226 1.88 -8.30 12.07
CA ALA A 226 2.80 -9.32 12.57
C ALA A 226 2.93 -10.48 11.58
N ARG A 227 1.81 -10.96 10.99
CA ARG A 227 1.81 -12.01 9.96
C ARG A 227 2.62 -11.60 8.73
N VAL A 228 2.40 -10.39 8.21
CA VAL A 228 3.16 -9.83 7.08
C VAL A 228 4.66 -9.74 7.41
N THR A 229 4.99 -9.26 8.60
CA THR A 229 6.38 -9.14 9.07
C THR A 229 7.05 -10.52 9.18
N THR A 230 6.37 -11.50 9.76
CA THR A 230 6.87 -12.90 9.87
C THR A 230 7.12 -13.50 8.49
N THR A 231 6.17 -13.35 7.56
CA THR A 231 6.33 -13.84 6.18
C THR A 231 7.58 -13.23 5.52
N ARG A 232 7.77 -11.93 5.63
CA ARG A 232 8.93 -11.22 5.05
C ARG A 232 10.25 -11.56 5.74
N ALA A 233 10.25 -11.67 7.06
CA ALA A 233 11.44 -12.08 7.80
C ALA A 233 11.91 -13.49 7.34
N GLY A 234 10.97 -14.39 7.09
CA GLY A 234 11.27 -15.69 6.52
C GLY A 234 11.91 -15.60 5.13
N VAL A 235 11.31 -14.82 4.22
CA VAL A 235 11.90 -14.58 2.89
C VAL A 235 13.30 -13.97 3.00
N GLN A 236 13.48 -12.98 3.86
CA GLN A 236 14.79 -12.34 4.05
C GLN A 236 15.85 -13.32 4.59
N ALA A 237 15.47 -14.24 5.49
CA ALA A 237 16.36 -15.28 5.98
C ALA A 237 16.81 -16.20 4.83
N LEU A 238 15.88 -16.63 3.98
CA LEU A 238 16.17 -17.44 2.79
C LEU A 238 17.07 -16.70 1.79
N VAL A 239 16.78 -15.43 1.52
CA VAL A 239 17.58 -14.59 0.62
C VAL A 239 19.01 -14.43 1.15
N ARG A 240 19.16 -14.09 2.42
CA ARG A 240 20.51 -13.92 3.02
C ARG A 240 21.35 -15.20 2.99
N ALA A 241 20.69 -16.36 3.13
CA ALA A 241 21.39 -17.64 3.16
C ALA A 241 21.73 -18.19 1.77
N PHE A 242 20.89 -17.96 0.76
CA PHE A 242 20.95 -18.69 -0.50
C PHE A 242 20.96 -17.84 -1.77
N ALA A 243 20.53 -16.58 -1.70
CA ALA A 243 20.42 -15.76 -2.91
C ALA A 243 21.78 -15.17 -3.34
N PRO A 244 22.13 -15.27 -4.63
CA PRO A 244 23.23 -14.49 -5.20
C PRO A 244 22.96 -12.98 -5.07
N LEU A 245 24.00 -12.17 -5.03
CA LEU A 245 23.88 -10.73 -4.98
C LEU A 245 23.03 -10.20 -6.15
N GLY A 246 22.02 -9.41 -5.85
CA GLY A 246 21.11 -8.85 -6.87
C GLY A 246 20.05 -9.80 -7.42
N ALA A 247 19.92 -11.02 -6.88
CA ALA A 247 18.89 -11.96 -7.29
C ALA A 247 17.48 -11.43 -7.01
N LYS A 248 16.58 -11.61 -7.97
CA LYS A 248 15.14 -11.33 -7.77
C LYS A 248 14.50 -12.44 -6.95
N VAL A 249 13.71 -12.07 -5.97
CA VAL A 249 12.94 -13.00 -5.14
C VAL A 249 11.66 -13.39 -5.87
N PRO A 250 11.43 -14.66 -6.21
CA PRO A 250 10.19 -15.07 -6.84
C PRO A 250 9.02 -15.05 -5.85
N ALA A 251 7.81 -14.76 -6.35
CA ALA A 251 6.60 -14.68 -5.53
C ALA A 251 6.33 -15.96 -4.72
N SER A 252 6.68 -17.13 -5.25
CA SER A 252 6.50 -18.43 -4.58
C SER A 252 7.26 -18.55 -3.25
N LEU A 253 8.35 -17.81 -3.05
CA LEU A 253 9.08 -17.83 -1.78
C LEU A 253 8.34 -17.04 -0.67
N TYR A 254 7.41 -16.16 -0.99
CA TYR A 254 6.56 -15.52 0.02
C TYR A 254 5.53 -16.50 0.63
N GLU A 255 5.33 -17.66 -0.01
CA GLU A 255 4.48 -18.74 0.50
C GLU A 255 5.29 -19.84 1.23
N TRP A 256 6.53 -19.56 1.65
CA TRP A 256 7.41 -20.53 2.30
C TRP A 256 6.74 -21.27 3.48
N HIS A 257 5.84 -20.62 4.18
CA HIS A 257 5.09 -21.17 5.31
C HIS A 257 4.07 -22.25 4.91
N THR A 258 3.81 -22.45 3.62
CA THR A 258 2.94 -23.51 3.10
C THR A 258 3.73 -24.71 2.56
N LEU A 259 5.07 -24.59 2.46
CA LEU A 259 5.94 -25.59 1.86
C LEU A 259 6.44 -26.58 2.91
N ASP A 260 6.46 -27.88 2.57
CA ASP A 260 7.30 -28.81 3.30
C ASP A 260 8.79 -28.57 2.99
N PHE A 261 9.68 -29.24 3.72
CA PHE A 261 11.13 -29.02 3.60
C PHE A 261 11.66 -29.35 2.19
N GLU A 262 11.15 -30.40 1.56
CA GLU A 262 11.57 -30.84 0.23
C GLU A 262 11.12 -29.85 -0.84
N ARG A 263 9.88 -29.36 -0.75
CA ARG A 263 9.38 -28.32 -1.63
C ARG A 263 10.11 -26.98 -1.43
N LEU A 264 10.49 -26.65 -0.20
CA LEU A 264 11.32 -25.47 0.08
C LEU A 264 12.68 -25.60 -0.60
N GLN A 265 13.38 -26.74 -0.48
CA GLN A 265 14.65 -26.98 -1.20
C GLN A 265 14.46 -26.84 -2.72
N GLN A 266 13.39 -27.43 -3.26
CA GLN A 266 13.08 -27.34 -4.69
C GLN A 266 12.82 -25.88 -5.14
N ALA A 267 12.09 -25.09 -4.31
CA ALA A 267 11.85 -23.67 -4.58
C ALA A 267 13.17 -22.87 -4.58
N LEU A 268 14.08 -23.14 -3.64
CA LEU A 268 15.40 -22.49 -3.56
C LEU A 268 16.28 -22.84 -4.76
N ARG A 269 16.32 -24.12 -5.16
CA ARG A 269 17.06 -24.55 -6.37
C ARG A 269 16.56 -23.82 -7.63
N ARG A 270 15.23 -23.69 -7.79
CA ARG A 270 14.63 -22.96 -8.90
C ARG A 270 14.90 -21.45 -8.86
N ALA A 271 14.84 -20.87 -7.67
CA ALA A 271 14.98 -19.42 -7.48
C ALA A 271 16.42 -18.94 -7.58
N PHE A 272 17.35 -19.68 -6.95
CA PHE A 272 18.71 -19.21 -6.68
C PHE A 272 19.80 -20.18 -7.17
N GLN A 273 19.41 -21.31 -7.77
CA GLN A 273 20.32 -22.39 -8.18
C GLN A 273 21.17 -22.91 -6.98
N GLY A 274 20.72 -22.68 -5.75
CA GLY A 274 21.34 -23.09 -4.51
C GLY A 274 20.53 -24.17 -3.80
N ASP A 275 21.20 -24.94 -2.94
CA ASP A 275 20.56 -25.96 -2.11
C ASP A 275 20.96 -25.78 -0.65
N ILE A 276 20.16 -26.34 0.25
CA ILE A 276 20.49 -26.41 1.68
C ILE A 276 21.48 -27.58 1.86
N PRO A 277 22.73 -27.33 2.31
CA PRO A 277 23.68 -28.40 2.53
C PRO A 277 23.17 -29.40 3.60
N GLU A 278 23.43 -30.71 3.42
CA GLU A 278 22.93 -31.76 4.32
C GLU A 278 23.23 -31.50 5.79
N ARG A 279 24.42 -30.99 6.09
CA ARG A 279 24.84 -30.64 7.47
C ARG A 279 23.94 -29.60 8.14
N HIS A 280 23.15 -28.82 7.36
CA HIS A 280 22.23 -27.81 7.86
C HIS A 280 20.75 -28.22 7.75
N HIS A 281 20.43 -29.42 7.26
CA HIS A 281 19.04 -29.87 7.08
C HIS A 281 18.25 -29.85 8.39
N ALA A 282 18.85 -30.29 9.50
CA ALA A 282 18.16 -30.30 10.80
C ALA A 282 17.80 -28.88 11.26
N GLU A 283 18.74 -27.95 11.15
CA GLU A 283 18.56 -26.52 11.50
C GLU A 283 17.45 -25.89 10.67
N TRP A 284 17.47 -26.06 9.35
CA TRP A 284 16.46 -25.47 8.45
C TRP A 284 15.09 -26.13 8.55
N ARG A 285 15.01 -27.44 8.87
CA ARG A 285 13.73 -28.08 9.20
C ARG A 285 13.14 -27.51 10.48
N GLN A 286 13.94 -27.31 11.50
CA GLN A 286 13.49 -26.71 12.75
C GLN A 286 13.03 -25.27 12.53
N TRP A 287 13.81 -24.46 11.80
CA TRP A 287 13.44 -23.09 11.41
C TRP A 287 12.09 -23.05 10.68
N LEU A 288 11.91 -23.91 9.67
CA LEU A 288 10.67 -23.99 8.89
C LEU A 288 9.47 -24.35 9.79
N THR A 289 9.61 -25.41 10.60
CA THR A 289 8.53 -25.87 11.49
C THR A 289 8.13 -24.79 12.50
N THR A 290 9.12 -24.13 13.11
CA THR A 290 8.88 -23.03 14.07
C THR A 290 8.19 -21.85 13.40
N GLY A 291 8.68 -21.43 12.24
CA GLY A 291 8.09 -20.32 11.49
C GLY A 291 6.67 -20.62 11.00
N GLN A 292 6.42 -21.85 10.55
CA GLN A 292 5.09 -22.31 10.16
C GLN A 292 4.10 -22.28 11.32
N ALA A 293 4.51 -22.77 12.49
CA ALA A 293 3.68 -22.76 13.69
C ALA A 293 3.33 -21.31 14.08
N GLN A 294 4.30 -20.42 14.10
CA GLN A 294 4.09 -19.00 14.40
C GLN A 294 3.14 -18.35 13.38
N HIS A 295 3.32 -18.60 12.09
CA HIS A 295 2.44 -18.06 11.05
C HIS A 295 1.02 -18.60 11.18
N ALA A 296 0.85 -19.89 11.44
CA ALA A 296 -0.45 -20.53 11.62
C ALA A 296 -1.20 -19.97 12.84
N ASP A 297 -0.51 -19.69 13.94
CA ASP A 297 -1.12 -19.06 15.12
C ASP A 297 -1.63 -17.65 14.81
N LEU A 298 -0.85 -16.82 14.10
CA LEU A 298 -1.28 -15.49 13.66
C LEU A 298 -2.49 -15.56 12.73
N VAL A 299 -2.55 -16.54 11.82
CA VAL A 299 -3.72 -16.75 10.96
C VAL A 299 -4.95 -17.11 11.77
N ALA A 300 -4.83 -18.04 12.72
CA ALA A 300 -5.93 -18.45 13.58
C ALA A 300 -6.43 -17.29 14.47
N GLN A 301 -5.51 -16.47 14.97
CA GLN A 301 -5.85 -15.28 15.74
C GLN A 301 -6.60 -14.24 14.88
N ALA A 302 -6.10 -13.94 13.67
CA ALA A 302 -6.76 -13.03 12.73
C ALA A 302 -8.18 -13.52 12.39
N GLN A 303 -8.37 -14.82 12.15
CA GLN A 303 -9.70 -15.40 11.88
C GLN A 303 -10.68 -15.23 13.04
N ARG A 304 -10.23 -15.43 14.29
CA ARG A 304 -11.09 -15.22 15.48
C ARG A 304 -11.51 -13.74 15.60
N ILE A 305 -10.61 -12.81 15.35
CA ILE A 305 -10.91 -11.37 15.37
C ILE A 305 -11.90 -11.02 14.25
N ASP A 306 -11.69 -11.53 13.03
CA ASP A 306 -12.58 -11.32 11.90
C ASP A 306 -14.00 -11.84 12.17
N GLN A 307 -14.12 -13.00 12.81
CA GLN A 307 -15.44 -13.55 13.18
C GLN A 307 -16.19 -12.60 14.13
N ARG A 308 -15.48 -12.00 15.11
CA ARG A 308 -16.08 -11.03 16.05
C ARG A 308 -16.48 -9.74 15.34
N ILE A 309 -15.61 -9.19 14.48
CA ILE A 309 -15.94 -8.01 13.66
C ILE A 309 -17.17 -8.29 12.80
N ASN A 310 -17.19 -9.43 12.11
CA ASN A 310 -18.30 -9.81 11.25
C ASN A 310 -19.63 -9.94 12.04
N ALA A 311 -19.61 -10.54 13.23
CA ALA A 311 -20.78 -10.66 14.07
C ALA A 311 -21.29 -9.29 14.53
N LEU A 312 -20.39 -8.41 14.98
CA LEU A 312 -20.72 -7.06 15.40
C LEU A 312 -21.33 -6.24 14.25
N VAL A 313 -20.71 -6.26 13.07
CA VAL A 313 -21.21 -5.53 11.92
C VAL A 313 -22.54 -6.11 11.41
N ALA A 314 -22.69 -7.43 11.37
CA ALA A 314 -23.92 -8.08 10.91
C ALA A 314 -25.15 -7.77 11.80
N ALA A 315 -24.93 -7.49 13.10
CA ALA A 315 -25.99 -7.09 14.02
C ALA A 315 -26.58 -5.71 13.67
N HIS A 316 -25.84 -4.86 12.94
CA HIS A 316 -26.25 -3.48 12.64
C HIS A 316 -26.39 -3.21 11.14
N LEU A 317 -25.77 -4.00 10.27
CA LEU A 317 -25.82 -3.83 8.81
C LEU A 317 -26.62 -4.99 8.20
N PRO A 318 -27.86 -4.76 7.75
CA PRO A 318 -28.62 -5.80 7.09
C PRO A 318 -27.97 -6.20 5.76
N PRO A 319 -28.20 -7.43 5.30
CA PRO A 319 -27.78 -7.82 3.97
C PRO A 319 -28.44 -6.92 2.93
N PRO A 320 -27.74 -6.62 1.82
CA PRO A 320 -28.33 -5.86 0.74
C PRO A 320 -29.59 -6.60 0.21
N GLN A 321 -30.65 -5.87 -0.06
CA GLN A 321 -31.89 -6.45 -0.59
C GLN A 321 -31.67 -6.93 -2.02
N GLY A 322 -32.20 -8.07 -2.41
CA GLY A 322 -31.99 -8.81 -3.64
C GLY A 322 -32.39 -8.10 -4.92
#